data_fe7fa52e601e91630909c2bf2c649bce
#
_entry.id   fe7fa52e601e91630909c2bf2c649bce
#
_cell.length_a   1.000
_cell.length_b   1.000
_cell.length_c   1.000
_cell.angle_alpha   90.00
_cell.angle_beta   90.00
_cell.angle_gamma   90.00
#
_symmetry.space_group_name_H-M   'P 1'
#
loop_
_entity.id
_entity.type
_entity.pdbx_description
1 polymer ?
#
loop_
_entity_poly.entity_id
_entity_poly.type
_entity_poly.pdbx_seq_one_letter_code
_entity_poly.pdbx_strand_id
1 'polypeptide(L)'
;MSISIDNPPTINWTGEEIEIIDQTLLPDELKVIRLKTVEDVVDAIKRLAIRGAPAIGACGAYGVVVAIDQITANEVAQVISEMNEAAETIGETRPTAVNLSYAVERVQKTAAEGKSKEEIREFALAEANKIFAEDRDACDLIGRHGAEELSAYTNLMTHCNAGRLATTGIGTALGVIYGKALAGQPVEVFASETRPLLQGARLTAWELSNAGISVTVIPDSSACSLMTSGRVDAVVVGAAVSYTHLTLPTILLV
;
A
#
# COMPACT_ATOMS: atom_id res chain seq x y z
N MET A 1 -9.21 26.06 0.58
CA MET A 1 -9.63 24.94 1.44
C MET A 1 -8.38 24.33 2.04
N SER A 2 -8.35 24.09 3.33
CA SER A 2 -7.23 23.36 3.93
C SER A 2 -7.40 21.88 3.58
N ILE A 3 -6.38 21.28 2.99
CA ILE A 3 -6.35 19.84 2.72
C ILE A 3 -6.10 19.16 4.04
N SER A 4 -7.01 18.28 4.44
CA SER A 4 -6.86 17.45 5.64
C SER A 4 -6.55 16.02 5.21
N ILE A 5 -5.41 15.51 5.70
CA ILE A 5 -5.01 14.11 5.50
C ILE A 5 -5.21 13.33 6.82
N ASP A 6 -6.13 13.78 7.68
CA ASP A 6 -6.31 13.35 9.08
C ASP A 6 -7.06 12.02 9.28
N ASN A 7 -7.01 11.11 8.33
CA ASN A 7 -7.50 9.75 8.53
C ASN A 7 -6.47 8.90 9.31
N PRO A 8 -6.91 7.88 10.05
CA PRO A 8 -5.98 6.95 10.68
C PRO A 8 -5.01 6.36 9.63
N PRO A 9 -3.79 5.98 10.01
CA PRO A 9 -2.85 5.36 9.09
C PRO A 9 -3.43 4.03 8.56
N THR A 10 -3.12 3.71 7.31
CA THR A 10 -3.56 2.45 6.67
C THR A 10 -3.06 1.24 7.43
N ILE A 11 -1.84 1.34 7.95
CA ILE A 11 -1.18 0.35 8.79
C ILE A 11 -0.41 1.06 9.90
N ASN A 12 -0.50 0.55 11.12
CA ASN A 12 0.18 1.06 12.29
C ASN A 12 0.67 -0.11 13.16
N TRP A 13 1.91 -0.03 13.62
CA TRP A 13 2.45 -0.94 14.63
C TRP A 13 2.29 -0.32 16.01
N THR A 14 1.55 -0.97 16.91
CA THR A 14 1.28 -0.43 18.25
C THR A 14 2.37 -0.74 19.28
N GLY A 15 3.33 -1.59 18.93
CA GLY A 15 4.31 -2.18 19.84
C GLY A 15 4.05 -3.67 20.11
N GLU A 16 2.79 -4.11 19.98
CA GLU A 16 2.34 -5.48 20.26
C GLU A 16 1.51 -6.10 19.12
N GLU A 17 0.79 -5.27 18.37
CA GLU A 17 -0.14 -5.73 17.34
C GLU A 17 -0.15 -4.77 16.13
N ILE A 18 -0.66 -5.24 15.01
CA ILE A 18 -0.83 -4.44 13.80
C ILE A 18 -2.26 -3.90 13.78
N GLU A 19 -2.42 -2.58 13.65
CA GLU A 19 -3.71 -1.96 13.34
C GLU A 19 -3.77 -1.65 11.85
N ILE A 20 -4.88 -1.97 11.19
CA ILE A 20 -5.13 -1.64 9.78
C ILE A 20 -6.53 -1.07 9.59
N ILE A 21 -6.70 -0.26 8.55
CA ILE A 21 -8.04 0.09 8.06
C ILE A 21 -8.59 -1.12 7.30
N ASP A 22 -9.77 -1.61 7.68
CA ASP A 22 -10.48 -2.63 6.91
C ASP A 22 -11.07 -2.02 5.63
N GLN A 23 -10.33 -2.14 4.53
CA GLN A 23 -10.69 -1.55 3.25
C GLN A 23 -11.89 -2.24 2.57
N THR A 24 -12.33 -3.39 3.06
CA THR A 24 -13.52 -4.07 2.54
C THR A 24 -14.81 -3.33 2.89
N LEU A 25 -14.79 -2.55 3.96
CA LEU A 25 -15.92 -1.78 4.45
C LEU A 25 -16.02 -0.37 3.85
N LEU A 26 -14.94 0.11 3.22
CA LEU A 26 -14.94 1.41 2.54
C LEU A 26 -15.76 1.37 1.24
N PRO A 27 -16.47 2.44 0.88
CA PRO A 27 -16.49 3.76 1.54
C PRO A 27 -17.52 3.89 2.67
N ASP A 28 -18.34 2.87 2.95
CA ASP A 28 -19.51 2.96 3.81
C ASP A 28 -19.15 3.08 5.29
N GLU A 29 -18.08 2.38 5.72
CA GLU A 29 -17.62 2.38 7.11
C GLU A 29 -16.09 2.48 7.17
N LEU A 30 -15.57 3.45 7.93
CA LEU A 30 -14.15 3.52 8.29
C LEU A 30 -13.93 2.78 9.60
N LYS A 31 -13.36 1.59 9.52
CA LYS A 31 -13.10 0.73 10.67
C LYS A 31 -11.64 0.32 10.74
N VAL A 32 -11.04 0.51 11.90
CA VAL A 32 -9.72 -0.03 12.23
C VAL A 32 -9.89 -1.37 12.90
N ILE A 33 -9.17 -2.37 12.44
CA ILE A 33 -9.10 -3.72 13.02
C ILE A 33 -7.68 -4.03 13.46
N ARG A 34 -7.56 -4.97 14.40
CA ARG A 34 -6.29 -5.39 15.01
C ARG A 34 -5.94 -6.80 14.59
N LEU A 35 -4.72 -6.99 14.13
CA LEU A 35 -4.17 -8.27 13.75
C LEU A 35 -3.17 -8.69 14.83
N LYS A 36 -3.53 -9.76 15.55
CA LYS A 36 -2.78 -10.25 16.72
C LYS A 36 -2.11 -11.57 16.49
N THR A 37 -2.50 -12.27 15.44
CA THR A 37 -2.00 -13.60 15.10
C THR A 37 -1.60 -13.67 13.64
N VAL A 38 -0.82 -14.69 13.30
CA VAL A 38 -0.46 -14.98 11.89
C VAL A 38 -1.72 -15.21 11.06
N GLU A 39 -2.72 -15.89 11.62
CA GLU A 39 -4.00 -16.15 10.97
C GLU A 39 -4.75 -14.85 10.66
N ASP A 40 -4.73 -13.87 11.59
CA ASP A 40 -5.34 -12.55 11.37
C ASP A 40 -4.67 -11.83 10.19
N VAL A 41 -3.33 -11.88 10.12
CA VAL A 41 -2.55 -11.26 9.03
C VAL A 41 -2.88 -11.92 7.69
N VAL A 42 -2.88 -13.24 7.66
CA VAL A 42 -3.21 -14.04 6.47
C VAL A 42 -4.64 -13.76 6.00
N ASP A 43 -5.62 -13.76 6.91
CA ASP A 43 -7.01 -13.45 6.59
C ASP A 43 -7.16 -12.04 6.03
N ALA A 44 -6.57 -11.05 6.70
CA ALA A 44 -6.64 -9.65 6.28
C ALA A 44 -6.09 -9.43 4.85
N ILE A 45 -5.00 -10.11 4.50
CA ILE A 45 -4.41 -10.05 3.15
C ILE A 45 -5.27 -10.80 2.14
N LYS A 46 -5.78 -11.99 2.48
CA LYS A 46 -6.61 -12.83 1.58
C LYS A 46 -7.93 -12.15 1.21
N ARG A 47 -8.65 -11.61 2.21
CA ARG A 47 -9.95 -10.96 1.98
C ARG A 47 -9.82 -9.50 1.55
N LEU A 48 -8.60 -9.01 1.33
CA LEU A 48 -8.32 -7.63 0.90
C LEU A 48 -8.71 -6.56 1.94
N ALA A 49 -8.73 -6.89 3.23
CA ALA A 49 -8.86 -5.90 4.29
C ALA A 49 -7.68 -4.94 4.27
N ILE A 50 -6.50 -5.45 3.92
CA ILE A 50 -5.35 -4.66 3.49
C ILE A 50 -4.95 -5.10 2.07
N ARG A 51 -4.65 -4.14 1.20
CA ARG A 51 -4.27 -4.36 -0.20
C ARG A 51 -3.32 -3.26 -0.68
N GLY A 52 -2.75 -3.42 -1.88
CA GLY A 52 -1.67 -2.58 -2.39
C GLY A 52 -0.31 -3.19 -2.05
N ALA A 53 0.56 -3.28 -3.06
CA ALA A 53 1.82 -4.02 -2.93
C ALA A 53 2.70 -3.54 -1.76
N PRO A 54 2.91 -2.22 -1.55
CA PRO A 54 3.69 -1.74 -0.42
C PRO A 54 3.01 -2.01 0.93
N ALA A 55 1.70 -1.73 1.04
CA ALA A 55 0.97 -1.92 2.30
C ALA A 55 0.94 -3.39 2.74
N ILE A 56 0.73 -4.34 1.80
CA ILE A 56 0.77 -5.76 2.15
C ILE A 56 2.20 -6.23 2.47
N GLY A 57 3.22 -5.64 1.84
CA GLY A 57 4.62 -5.90 2.20
C GLY A 57 4.93 -5.49 3.64
N ALA A 58 4.56 -4.27 4.02
CA ALA A 58 4.72 -3.79 5.40
C ALA A 58 3.89 -4.62 6.40
N CYS A 59 2.65 -5.00 6.04
CA CYS A 59 1.81 -5.86 6.86
C CYS A 59 2.46 -7.24 7.06
N GLY A 60 3.00 -7.85 6.01
CA GLY A 60 3.72 -9.11 6.10
C GLY A 60 4.99 -9.03 6.93
N ALA A 61 5.75 -7.93 6.80
CA ALA A 61 6.94 -7.66 7.61
C ALA A 61 6.62 -7.64 9.11
N TYR A 62 5.61 -6.86 9.52
CA TYR A 62 5.14 -6.88 10.91
C TYR A 62 4.48 -8.21 11.30
N GLY A 63 3.87 -8.92 10.36
CA GLY A 63 3.31 -10.26 10.58
C GLY A 63 4.35 -11.27 11.04
N VAL A 64 5.60 -11.17 10.57
CA VAL A 64 6.73 -11.99 11.07
C VAL A 64 7.04 -11.64 12.52
N VAL A 65 6.98 -10.36 12.92
CA VAL A 65 7.18 -9.94 14.31
C VAL A 65 6.08 -10.52 15.21
N VAL A 66 4.83 -10.44 14.77
CA VAL A 66 3.68 -11.05 15.46
C VAL A 66 3.88 -12.55 15.63
N ALA A 67 4.39 -13.24 14.61
CA ALA A 67 4.70 -14.67 14.68
C ALA A 67 5.74 -14.96 15.78
N ILE A 68 6.83 -14.21 15.83
CA ILE A 68 7.89 -14.38 16.85
C ILE A 68 7.32 -14.17 18.27
N ASP A 69 6.41 -13.22 18.44
CA ASP A 69 5.76 -12.96 19.73
C ASP A 69 4.87 -14.14 20.20
N GLN A 70 4.33 -14.93 19.28
CA GLN A 70 3.53 -16.13 19.57
C GLN A 70 4.36 -17.38 19.86
N ILE A 71 5.62 -17.44 19.44
CA ILE A 71 6.49 -18.59 19.66
C ILE A 71 6.77 -18.75 21.15
N THR A 72 6.52 -19.93 21.70
CA THR A 72 6.79 -20.23 23.12
C THR A 72 8.18 -20.84 23.36
N ALA A 73 8.83 -21.31 22.31
CA ALA A 73 10.19 -21.84 22.38
C ALA A 73 11.20 -20.75 22.78
N ASN A 74 12.27 -21.17 23.45
CA ASN A 74 13.40 -20.32 23.84
C ASN A 74 14.70 -20.75 23.16
N GLU A 75 14.75 -21.95 22.59
CA GLU A 75 15.91 -22.42 21.86
C GLU A 75 15.97 -21.76 20.49
N VAL A 76 17.10 -21.10 20.20
CA VAL A 76 17.26 -20.24 19.01
C VAL A 76 16.94 -20.99 17.71
N ALA A 77 17.41 -22.21 17.56
CA ALA A 77 17.16 -23.00 16.35
C ALA A 77 15.66 -23.29 16.17
N GLN A 78 14.94 -23.55 17.26
CA GLN A 78 13.50 -23.79 17.22
C GLN A 78 12.73 -22.50 16.93
N VAL A 79 13.11 -21.36 17.54
CA VAL A 79 12.51 -20.04 17.26
C VAL A 79 12.66 -19.69 15.78
N ILE A 80 13.84 -19.89 15.20
CA ILE A 80 14.08 -19.63 13.77
C ILE A 80 13.25 -20.57 12.91
N SER A 81 13.11 -21.85 13.27
CA SER A 81 12.30 -22.79 12.50
C SER A 81 10.83 -22.38 12.48
N GLU A 82 10.23 -22.11 13.64
CA GLU A 82 8.81 -21.72 13.76
C GLU A 82 8.56 -20.36 13.11
N MET A 83 9.48 -19.39 13.21
CA MET A 83 9.42 -18.12 12.50
C MET A 83 9.41 -18.33 10.98
N ASN A 84 10.27 -19.22 10.47
CA ASN A 84 10.34 -19.49 9.04
C ASN A 84 9.05 -20.12 8.50
N GLU A 85 8.44 -21.05 9.22
CA GLU A 85 7.14 -21.65 8.85
C GLU A 85 6.03 -20.61 8.81
N ALA A 86 5.97 -19.72 9.79
CA ALA A 86 5.00 -18.63 9.81
C ALA A 86 5.24 -17.62 8.66
N ALA A 87 6.49 -17.27 8.40
CA ALA A 87 6.87 -16.37 7.33
C ALA A 87 6.54 -16.94 5.94
N GLU A 88 6.77 -18.23 5.70
CA GLU A 88 6.35 -18.91 4.48
C GLU A 88 4.82 -18.84 4.31
N THR A 89 4.08 -19.15 5.39
CA THR A 89 2.61 -19.05 5.40
C THR A 89 2.12 -17.65 5.03
N ILE A 90 2.75 -16.60 5.56
CA ILE A 90 2.41 -15.21 5.24
C ILE A 90 2.78 -14.90 3.78
N GLY A 91 4.00 -15.24 3.35
CA GLY A 91 4.52 -14.96 2.02
C GLY A 91 3.70 -15.61 0.90
N GLU A 92 3.20 -16.81 1.13
CA GLU A 92 2.39 -17.57 0.17
C GLU A 92 0.92 -17.14 0.12
N THR A 93 0.49 -16.25 1.02
CA THR A 93 -0.91 -15.78 1.09
C THR A 93 -1.38 -15.19 -0.23
N ARG A 94 -0.49 -14.52 -0.97
CA ARG A 94 -0.73 -14.00 -2.32
C ARG A 94 0.51 -14.20 -3.21
N PRO A 95 0.64 -15.33 -3.87
CA PRO A 95 1.87 -15.70 -4.60
C PRO A 95 2.29 -14.71 -5.70
N THR A 96 1.34 -13.93 -6.25
CA THR A 96 1.63 -12.90 -7.27
C THR A 96 2.07 -11.55 -6.67
N ALA A 97 2.02 -11.40 -5.36
CA ALA A 97 2.35 -10.16 -4.67
C ALA A 97 3.83 -10.14 -4.25
N VAL A 98 4.70 -9.85 -5.20
CA VAL A 98 6.17 -9.86 -5.02
C VAL A 98 6.63 -9.05 -3.81
N ASN A 99 6.00 -7.92 -3.51
CA ASN A 99 6.37 -7.11 -2.35
C ASN A 99 6.12 -7.83 -1.02
N LEU A 100 5.12 -8.72 -0.95
CA LEU A 100 4.82 -9.47 0.26
C LEU A 100 5.96 -10.46 0.56
N SER A 101 6.27 -11.34 -0.38
CA SER A 101 7.36 -12.32 -0.22
C SER A 101 8.71 -11.62 0.02
N TYR A 102 9.01 -10.58 -0.75
CA TYR A 102 10.24 -9.80 -0.59
C TYR A 102 10.39 -9.20 0.81
N ALA A 103 9.33 -8.57 1.34
CA ALA A 103 9.37 -7.97 2.68
C ALA A 103 9.52 -9.02 3.78
N VAL A 104 8.77 -10.13 3.67
CA VAL A 104 8.86 -11.25 4.60
C VAL A 104 10.25 -11.86 4.60
N GLU A 105 10.82 -12.15 3.43
CA GLU A 105 12.19 -12.70 3.29
C GLU A 105 13.27 -11.77 3.87
N ARG A 106 13.13 -10.45 3.69
CA ARG A 106 14.04 -9.47 4.30
C ARG A 106 14.04 -9.57 5.82
N VAL A 107 12.84 -9.61 6.42
CA VAL A 107 12.69 -9.72 7.88
C VAL A 107 13.24 -11.06 8.38
N GLN A 108 12.91 -12.19 7.74
CA GLN A 108 13.43 -13.50 8.08
C GLN A 108 14.96 -13.52 8.10
N LYS A 109 15.58 -13.01 7.03
CA LYS A 109 17.03 -13.00 6.89
C LYS A 109 17.71 -12.21 8.01
N THR A 110 17.18 -11.02 8.30
CA THR A 110 17.77 -10.15 9.34
C THR A 110 17.52 -10.72 10.73
N ALA A 111 16.31 -11.24 11.01
CA ALA A 111 15.96 -11.86 12.27
C ALA A 111 16.82 -13.11 12.59
N ALA A 112 17.15 -13.92 11.57
CA ALA A 112 17.96 -15.13 11.74
C ALA A 112 19.40 -14.87 12.21
N GLU A 113 19.88 -13.63 12.23
CA GLU A 113 21.18 -13.25 12.76
C GLU A 113 21.18 -13.15 14.30
N GLY A 114 19.99 -13.13 14.93
CA GLY A 114 19.84 -13.04 16.40
C GLY A 114 20.30 -14.31 17.13
N LYS A 115 20.86 -14.12 18.30
CA LYS A 115 21.43 -15.18 19.15
C LYS A 115 20.54 -15.53 20.35
N SER A 116 19.45 -14.83 20.51
CA SER A 116 18.38 -15.10 21.48
C SER A 116 17.04 -14.77 20.85
N LYS A 117 15.93 -15.22 21.44
CA LYS A 117 14.58 -14.87 20.96
C LYS A 117 14.36 -13.37 20.98
N GLU A 118 14.87 -12.67 21.98
CA GLU A 118 14.79 -11.23 22.11
C GLU A 118 15.53 -10.51 20.97
N GLU A 119 16.75 -10.94 20.63
CA GLU A 119 17.51 -10.39 19.51
C GLU A 119 16.83 -10.68 18.17
N ILE A 120 16.30 -11.90 17.97
CA ILE A 120 15.54 -12.28 16.77
C ILE A 120 14.34 -11.32 16.59
N ARG A 121 13.58 -11.08 17.67
CA ARG A 121 12.47 -10.15 17.68
C ARG A 121 12.89 -8.71 17.40
N GLU A 122 13.94 -8.25 18.06
CA GLU A 122 14.48 -6.89 17.88
C GLU A 122 14.90 -6.65 16.43
N PHE A 123 15.65 -7.60 15.85
CA PHE A 123 16.09 -7.50 14.46
C PHE A 123 14.93 -7.56 13.47
N ALA A 124 13.94 -8.44 13.71
CA ALA A 124 12.72 -8.50 12.91
C ALA A 124 11.97 -7.16 12.93
N LEU A 125 11.76 -6.60 14.12
CA LEU A 125 11.06 -5.32 14.28
C LEU A 125 11.83 -4.16 13.66
N ALA A 126 13.15 -4.12 13.82
CA ALA A 126 13.97 -3.09 13.21
C ALA A 126 13.88 -3.12 11.67
N GLU A 127 13.93 -4.31 11.06
CA GLU A 127 13.80 -4.45 9.62
C GLU A 127 12.38 -4.14 9.13
N ALA A 128 11.34 -4.55 9.86
CA ALA A 128 9.96 -4.20 9.53
C ALA A 128 9.74 -2.68 9.57
N ASN A 129 10.24 -2.00 10.59
CA ASN A 129 10.20 -0.54 10.69
C ASN A 129 10.95 0.15 9.55
N LYS A 130 12.08 -0.43 9.12
CA LYS A 130 12.87 0.08 8.00
C LYS A 130 12.11 -0.05 6.68
N ILE A 131 11.47 -1.19 6.41
CA ILE A 131 10.62 -1.40 5.24
C ILE A 131 9.47 -0.37 5.21
N PHE A 132 8.83 -0.16 6.34
CA PHE A 132 7.78 0.84 6.49
C PHE A 132 8.27 2.26 6.18
N ALA A 133 9.43 2.64 6.73
CA ALA A 133 9.99 3.96 6.52
C ALA A 133 10.47 4.18 5.06
N GLU A 134 11.11 3.18 4.45
CA GLU A 134 11.57 3.23 3.06
C GLU A 134 10.41 3.51 2.10
N ASP A 135 9.28 2.83 2.27
CA ASP A 135 8.09 3.05 1.43
C ASP A 135 7.47 4.43 1.67
N ARG A 136 7.33 4.85 2.93
CA ARG A 136 6.83 6.19 3.27
C ARG A 136 7.68 7.28 2.64
N ASP A 137 9.00 7.20 2.79
CA ASP A 137 9.93 8.20 2.27
C ASP A 137 9.93 8.21 0.72
N ALA A 138 9.78 7.03 0.10
CA ALA A 138 9.61 6.92 -1.35
C ALA A 138 8.29 7.58 -1.81
N CYS A 139 7.19 7.38 -1.10
CA CYS A 139 5.90 8.04 -1.39
C CYS A 139 6.03 9.56 -1.34
N ASP A 140 6.71 10.11 -0.32
CA ASP A 140 6.91 11.55 -0.16
C ASP A 140 7.76 12.13 -1.31
N LEU A 141 8.81 11.42 -1.72
CA LEU A 141 9.64 11.80 -2.87
C LEU A 141 8.86 11.77 -4.18
N ILE A 142 8.09 10.71 -4.43
CA ILE A 142 7.23 10.57 -5.62
C ILE A 142 6.22 11.72 -5.64
N GLY A 143 5.56 11.98 -4.52
CA GLY A 143 4.58 13.07 -4.39
C GLY A 143 5.17 14.42 -4.74
N ARG A 144 6.34 14.74 -4.18
CA ARG A 144 7.04 16.02 -4.42
C ARG A 144 7.48 16.17 -5.87
N HIS A 145 8.25 15.21 -6.39
CA HIS A 145 8.78 15.31 -7.76
C HIS A 145 7.67 15.24 -8.81
N GLY A 146 6.65 14.38 -8.59
CA GLY A 146 5.51 14.30 -9.49
C GLY A 146 4.67 15.59 -9.49
N ALA A 147 4.52 16.26 -8.36
CA ALA A 147 3.84 17.55 -8.28
C ALA A 147 4.60 18.67 -9.03
N GLU A 148 5.93 18.66 -8.97
CA GLU A 148 6.79 19.57 -9.72
C GLU A 148 6.66 19.32 -11.24
N GLU A 149 6.79 18.06 -11.67
CA GLU A 149 6.71 17.66 -13.08
C GLU A 149 5.34 17.96 -13.69
N LEU A 150 4.27 17.73 -12.94
CA LEU A 150 2.90 17.94 -13.39
C LEU A 150 2.34 19.33 -13.01
N SER A 151 3.18 20.29 -12.66
CA SER A 151 2.76 21.62 -12.19
C SER A 151 1.88 22.39 -13.20
N ALA A 152 2.12 22.20 -14.49
CA ALA A 152 1.37 22.84 -15.57
C ALA A 152 -0.01 22.21 -15.86
N TYR A 153 -0.29 21.01 -15.32
CA TYR A 153 -1.47 20.25 -15.62
C TYR A 153 -2.48 20.32 -14.47
N THR A 154 -3.75 20.46 -14.80
CA THR A 154 -4.83 20.55 -13.80
C THR A 154 -5.68 19.29 -13.76
N ASN A 155 -6.04 18.74 -14.93
CA ASN A 155 -6.99 17.63 -15.06
C ASN A 155 -6.21 16.31 -15.12
N LEU A 156 -6.13 15.62 -14.01
CA LEU A 156 -5.39 14.35 -13.92
C LEU A 156 -6.37 13.18 -13.96
N MET A 157 -5.98 12.11 -14.64
CA MET A 157 -6.69 10.84 -14.60
C MET A 157 -5.88 9.82 -13.82
N THR A 158 -6.56 8.98 -13.03
CA THR A 158 -5.95 7.85 -12.34
C THR A 158 -6.80 6.59 -12.48
N HIS A 159 -6.19 5.44 -12.21
CA HIS A 159 -6.84 4.13 -12.27
C HIS A 159 -6.52 3.33 -11.00
N CYS A 160 -7.48 2.52 -10.54
CA CYS A 160 -7.35 1.70 -9.34
C CYS A 160 -7.16 2.56 -8.08
N ASN A 161 -6.41 2.07 -7.11
CA ASN A 161 -6.02 2.85 -5.94
C ASN A 161 -4.52 2.67 -5.68
N ALA A 162 -3.79 3.76 -5.81
CA ALA A 162 -2.36 3.88 -5.52
C ALA A 162 -2.12 5.08 -4.58
N GLY A 163 -2.99 5.21 -3.57
CA GLY A 163 -2.96 6.21 -2.53
C GLY A 163 -2.48 5.68 -1.19
N ARG A 164 -2.86 6.38 -0.13
CA ARG A 164 -2.53 6.05 1.25
C ARG A 164 -2.97 4.63 1.64
N LEU A 165 -4.15 4.21 1.16
CA LEU A 165 -4.68 2.87 1.42
C LEU A 165 -3.83 1.74 0.81
N ALA A 166 -2.94 2.05 -0.12
CA ALA A 166 -2.09 1.08 -0.81
C ALA A 166 -0.63 1.07 -0.35
N THR A 167 -0.23 2.01 0.51
CA THR A 167 1.15 2.27 0.92
C THR A 167 1.25 2.53 2.42
N THR A 168 2.45 2.77 2.91
CA THR A 168 2.70 3.23 4.29
C THR A 168 2.76 4.76 4.39
N GLY A 169 2.79 5.46 3.25
CA GLY A 169 2.87 6.92 3.12
C GLY A 169 1.63 7.54 2.48
N ILE A 170 1.83 8.66 1.78
CA ILE A 170 0.79 9.41 1.08
C ILE A 170 0.33 8.76 -0.23
N GLY A 171 0.90 7.64 -0.61
CA GLY A 171 0.64 6.97 -1.88
C GLY A 171 1.66 7.32 -2.97
N THR A 172 1.56 6.62 -4.08
CA THR A 172 2.37 6.86 -5.27
C THR A 172 1.64 7.79 -6.26
N ALA A 173 0.74 7.25 -7.09
CA ALA A 173 -0.03 8.09 -8.03
C ALA A 173 -0.89 9.15 -7.32
N LEU A 174 -1.60 8.78 -6.25
CA LEU A 174 -2.32 9.76 -5.45
C LEU A 174 -1.39 10.64 -4.62
N GLY A 175 -0.18 10.18 -4.29
CA GLY A 175 0.87 11.00 -3.69
C GLY A 175 1.21 12.23 -4.52
N VAL A 176 1.27 12.08 -5.85
CA VAL A 176 1.44 13.21 -6.79
C VAL A 176 0.26 14.19 -6.71
N ILE A 177 -0.96 13.67 -6.67
CA ILE A 177 -2.18 14.48 -6.55
C ILE A 177 -2.19 15.24 -5.22
N TYR A 178 -1.89 14.57 -4.11
CA TYR A 178 -1.73 15.20 -2.80
C TYR A 178 -0.62 16.25 -2.79
N GLY A 179 0.52 15.94 -3.41
CA GLY A 179 1.65 16.87 -3.51
C GLY A 179 1.28 18.18 -4.23
N LYS A 180 0.56 18.08 -5.35
CA LYS A 180 0.03 19.26 -6.06
C LYS A 180 -0.92 20.06 -5.19
N ALA A 181 -1.86 19.39 -4.57
CA ALA A 181 -2.87 20.04 -3.74
C ALA A 181 -2.25 20.72 -2.50
N LEU A 182 -1.28 20.08 -1.82
CA LEU A 182 -0.51 20.66 -0.71
C LEU A 182 0.34 21.85 -1.13
N ALA A 183 0.86 21.86 -2.36
CA ALA A 183 1.57 23.00 -2.95
C ALA A 183 0.64 24.13 -3.41
N GLY A 184 -0.68 24.01 -3.20
CA GLY A 184 -1.66 25.02 -3.64
C GLY A 184 -1.87 25.08 -5.15
N GLN A 185 -1.42 24.04 -5.89
CA GLN A 185 -1.63 23.93 -7.33
C GLN A 185 -3.05 23.44 -7.62
N PRO A 186 -3.70 23.90 -8.70
CA PRO A 186 -5.00 23.41 -9.08
C PRO A 186 -4.91 21.93 -9.49
N VAL A 187 -5.88 21.13 -9.03
CA VAL A 187 -5.98 19.72 -9.40
C VAL A 187 -7.44 19.27 -9.39
N GLU A 188 -7.85 18.66 -10.49
CA GLU A 188 -9.13 17.99 -10.72
C GLU A 188 -8.82 16.55 -11.12
N VAL A 189 -9.54 15.58 -10.56
CA VAL A 189 -9.21 14.18 -10.77
C VAL A 189 -10.35 13.42 -11.42
N PHE A 190 -10.05 12.69 -12.49
CA PHE A 190 -10.90 11.64 -13.03
C PHE A 190 -10.39 10.28 -12.54
N ALA A 191 -11.18 9.58 -11.77
CA ALA A 191 -10.86 8.25 -11.27
C ALA A 191 -11.68 7.19 -12.00
N SER A 192 -11.02 6.29 -12.75
CA SER A 192 -11.70 5.12 -13.30
C SER A 192 -12.30 4.29 -12.18
N GLU A 193 -13.53 3.81 -12.33
CA GLU A 193 -14.21 2.98 -11.30
C GLU A 193 -13.43 1.72 -10.95
N THR A 194 -12.67 1.17 -11.89
CA THR A 194 -11.80 -0.01 -11.78
C THR A 194 -12.59 -1.28 -11.44
N ARG A 195 -13.36 -1.77 -12.41
CA ARG A 195 -14.08 -3.03 -12.30
C ARG A 195 -13.09 -4.22 -12.24
N PRO A 196 -13.44 -5.36 -11.60
CA PRO A 196 -14.72 -5.63 -10.92
C PRO A 196 -14.76 -5.20 -9.44
N LEU A 197 -13.61 -4.92 -8.78
CA LEU A 197 -13.54 -4.65 -7.34
C LEU A 197 -13.73 -3.16 -6.99
N LEU A 198 -13.85 -2.31 -8.00
CA LEU A 198 -14.19 -0.89 -7.90
C LEU A 198 -13.24 -0.08 -7.00
N GLN A 199 -11.93 -0.37 -7.03
CA GLN A 199 -10.95 0.32 -6.19
C GLN A 199 -10.92 1.83 -6.45
N GLY A 200 -11.14 2.26 -7.71
CA GLY A 200 -11.22 3.69 -8.03
C GLY A 200 -12.47 4.34 -7.45
N ALA A 201 -13.62 3.71 -7.61
CA ALA A 201 -14.89 4.24 -7.10
C ALA A 201 -14.99 4.18 -5.57
N ARG A 202 -14.49 3.09 -4.96
CA ARG A 202 -14.63 2.85 -3.52
C ARG A 202 -13.52 3.49 -2.70
N LEU A 203 -12.28 3.38 -3.14
CA LEU A 203 -11.10 3.74 -2.34
C LEU A 203 -10.51 5.07 -2.79
N THR A 204 -10.22 5.24 -4.08
CA THR A 204 -9.61 6.48 -4.60
C THR A 204 -10.54 7.68 -4.44
N ALA A 205 -11.82 7.52 -4.81
CA ALA A 205 -12.80 8.59 -4.63
C ALA A 205 -12.98 8.94 -3.14
N TRP A 206 -13.02 7.94 -2.26
CA TRP A 206 -13.10 8.14 -0.81
C TRP A 206 -11.89 8.91 -0.27
N GLU A 207 -10.65 8.49 -0.62
CA GLU A 207 -9.43 9.16 -0.17
C GLU A 207 -9.40 10.63 -0.59
N LEU A 208 -9.64 10.90 -1.88
CA LEU A 208 -9.55 12.26 -2.44
C LEU A 208 -10.66 13.16 -1.91
N SER A 209 -11.90 12.65 -1.82
CA SER A 209 -13.02 13.42 -1.27
C SER A 209 -12.79 13.79 0.19
N ASN A 210 -12.29 12.87 1.02
CA ASN A 210 -11.96 13.15 2.42
C ASN A 210 -10.82 14.16 2.57
N ALA A 211 -9.92 14.23 1.60
CA ALA A 211 -8.87 15.24 1.56
C ALA A 211 -9.33 16.60 1.00
N GLY A 212 -10.59 16.73 0.58
CA GLY A 212 -11.13 17.94 -0.04
C GLY A 212 -10.66 18.19 -1.47
N ILE A 213 -10.18 17.13 -2.16
CA ILE A 213 -9.74 17.18 -3.56
C ILE A 213 -10.92 16.81 -4.46
N SER A 214 -11.15 17.61 -5.50
CA SER A 214 -12.21 17.36 -6.50
C SER A 214 -11.92 16.05 -7.25
N VAL A 215 -12.89 15.13 -7.22
CA VAL A 215 -12.79 13.84 -7.90
C VAL A 215 -14.10 13.48 -8.59
N THR A 216 -13.99 13.06 -9.84
CA THR A 216 -15.10 12.53 -10.65
C THR A 216 -14.81 11.07 -10.96
N VAL A 217 -15.69 10.18 -10.49
CA VAL A 217 -15.63 8.76 -10.86
C VAL A 217 -16.19 8.57 -12.25
N ILE A 218 -15.48 7.84 -13.09
CA ILE A 218 -15.88 7.54 -14.46
C ILE A 218 -15.95 6.02 -14.70
N PRO A 219 -16.84 5.54 -15.55
CA PRO A 219 -16.80 4.17 -16.06
C PRO A 219 -15.45 3.91 -16.75
N ASP A 220 -14.88 2.70 -16.59
CA ASP A 220 -13.58 2.35 -17.18
C ASP A 220 -13.57 2.56 -18.70
N SER A 221 -14.71 2.26 -19.38
CA SER A 221 -14.89 2.45 -20.82
C SER A 221 -14.86 3.90 -21.28
N SER A 222 -15.03 4.87 -20.38
CA SER A 222 -15.09 6.31 -20.73
C SER A 222 -13.70 6.97 -20.76
N ALA A 223 -12.65 6.30 -20.27
CA ALA A 223 -11.31 6.86 -20.17
C ALA A 223 -10.79 7.36 -21.53
N CYS A 224 -10.89 6.52 -22.59
CA CYS A 224 -10.45 6.89 -23.92
C CYS A 224 -11.20 8.12 -24.46
N SER A 225 -12.52 8.18 -24.27
CA SER A 225 -13.35 9.32 -24.72
C SER A 225 -12.96 10.62 -24.04
N LEU A 226 -12.69 10.58 -22.73
CA LEU A 226 -12.24 11.77 -21.99
C LEU A 226 -10.86 12.25 -22.45
N MET A 227 -9.93 11.35 -22.68
CA MET A 227 -8.59 11.69 -23.19
C MET A 227 -8.68 12.29 -24.61
N THR A 228 -9.48 11.67 -25.51
CA THR A 228 -9.62 12.14 -26.89
C THR A 228 -10.33 13.51 -26.97
N SER A 229 -11.20 13.82 -26.02
CA SER A 229 -11.87 15.13 -25.95
C SER A 229 -11.00 16.25 -25.37
N GLY A 230 -9.75 15.96 -25.01
CA GLY A 230 -8.83 16.94 -24.41
C GLY A 230 -9.19 17.37 -22.99
N ARG A 231 -10.01 16.57 -22.28
CA ARG A 231 -10.42 16.86 -20.89
C ARG A 231 -9.44 16.34 -19.84
N VAL A 232 -8.44 15.58 -20.24
CA VAL A 232 -7.40 15.00 -19.37
C VAL A 232 -6.05 15.51 -19.85
N ASP A 233 -5.32 16.18 -18.97
CA ASP A 233 -4.00 16.74 -19.25
C ASP A 233 -2.90 15.69 -19.06
N ALA A 234 -3.03 14.82 -18.05
CA ALA A 234 -2.06 13.75 -17.76
C ALA A 234 -2.74 12.56 -17.06
N VAL A 235 -2.12 11.39 -17.20
CA VAL A 235 -2.52 10.16 -16.53
C VAL A 235 -1.44 9.73 -15.55
N VAL A 236 -1.83 9.51 -14.29
CA VAL A 236 -0.91 9.07 -13.22
C VAL A 236 -1.45 7.79 -12.61
N VAL A 237 -0.67 6.71 -12.69
CA VAL A 237 -1.06 5.39 -12.20
C VAL A 237 0.05 4.79 -11.34
N GLY A 238 -0.33 3.93 -10.41
CA GLY A 238 0.63 3.12 -9.65
C GLY A 238 1.28 2.09 -10.55
N ALA A 239 2.61 1.90 -10.40
CA ALA A 239 3.32 0.83 -11.07
C ALA A 239 3.49 -0.36 -10.12
N ALA A 240 3.04 -1.55 -10.52
CA ALA A 240 3.31 -2.80 -9.82
C ALA A 240 4.28 -3.66 -10.64
N VAL A 241 5.13 -4.43 -9.97
CA VAL A 241 6.13 -5.30 -10.64
C VAL A 241 5.49 -6.26 -11.64
N SER A 242 4.29 -6.75 -11.34
CA SER A 242 3.52 -7.60 -12.26
C SER A 242 3.15 -6.90 -13.57
N TYR A 243 3.07 -5.57 -13.60
CA TYR A 243 2.78 -4.81 -14.82
C TYR A 243 4.02 -4.56 -15.68
N THR A 244 5.21 -4.50 -15.09
CA THR A 244 6.44 -4.29 -15.87
C THR A 244 6.74 -5.43 -16.83
N HIS A 245 6.34 -6.66 -16.51
CA HIS A 245 6.45 -7.80 -17.40
C HIS A 245 5.36 -7.86 -18.48
N LEU A 246 4.19 -7.26 -18.22
CA LEU A 246 3.05 -7.26 -19.14
C LEU A 246 3.03 -6.03 -20.06
N THR A 247 3.62 -4.92 -19.66
CA THR A 247 3.59 -3.66 -20.43
C THR A 247 4.74 -3.53 -21.43
N LEU A 248 5.86 -4.20 -21.22
CA LEU A 248 6.99 -4.16 -22.17
C LEU A 248 6.61 -4.60 -23.60
N PRO A 249 5.84 -5.68 -23.82
CA PRO A 249 5.35 -6.03 -25.15
C PRO A 249 4.31 -5.04 -25.70
N THR A 250 3.52 -4.40 -24.84
CA THR A 250 2.45 -3.49 -25.24
C THR A 250 2.97 -2.12 -25.66
N ILE A 251 4.06 -1.65 -25.06
CA ILE A 251 4.75 -0.41 -25.44
C ILE A 251 5.39 -0.52 -26.84
N LEU A 252 5.73 -1.71 -27.27
CA LEU A 252 6.28 -1.97 -28.61
C LEU A 252 5.22 -2.06 -29.71
N LEU A 253 3.92 -2.02 -29.34
CA LEU A 253 2.79 -2.12 -30.27
C LEU A 253 2.01 -0.80 -30.43
N VAL A 254 2.43 0.26 -29.79
CA VAL A 254 1.91 1.63 -29.91
C VAL A 254 2.97 2.52 -30.51
#